data_9485f190ce2f33d2455f078f1641eaab
#
_entry.id   9485f190ce2f33d2455f078f1641eaab
#
_cell.length_a   1.000
_cell.length_b   1.000
_cell.length_c   1.000
_cell.angle_alpha   90.00
_cell.angle_beta   90.00
_cell.angle_gamma   90.00
#
_symmetry.space_group_name_H-M   'P 1'
#
loop_
_entity.id
_entity.type
_entity.pdbx_description
1 polymer ?
#
loop_
_entity_poly.entity_id
_entity_poly.type
_entity_poly.pdbx_seq_one_letter_code
_entity_poly.pdbx_strand_id
1 'polypeptide(L)'
;MKYTFVFPGQGSQFVGMGKELADNFQSARDVFQEVNDAVSQDLFKLMVEGPEHELTLTANAQPALMANSMAVVRVLEKDFGIKLKDKASFVAGHSLGEYSAACAAGVFSLRDTAKLLRTRGEAMPVSYTHLTLPTTPYV
;
A
#
# COMPACT_ATOMS: atom_id res chain seq x y z
N MET A 1 -2.37 -24.61 9.55
CA MET A 1 -3.37 -24.10 8.58
C MET A 1 -2.75 -22.99 7.77
N LYS A 2 -2.98 -22.99 6.49
CA LYS A 2 -2.43 -21.98 5.57
C LYS A 2 -3.52 -21.07 5.05
N TYR A 3 -3.18 -19.84 4.74
CA TYR A 3 -4.12 -18.80 4.33
C TYR A 3 -3.68 -18.18 3.01
N THR A 4 -4.63 -17.59 2.32
CA THR A 4 -4.35 -16.69 1.19
C THR A 4 -4.45 -15.27 1.70
N PHE A 5 -3.41 -14.47 1.46
CA PHE A 5 -3.39 -13.06 1.84
C PHE A 5 -3.68 -12.21 0.62
N VAL A 6 -4.68 -11.35 0.72
CA VAL A 6 -5.15 -10.52 -0.39
C VAL A 6 -4.90 -9.05 -0.06
N PHE A 7 -4.36 -8.33 -1.02
CA PHE A 7 -3.99 -6.92 -0.85
C PHE A 7 -4.91 -6.02 -1.68
N PRO A 8 -5.50 -4.98 -1.08
CA PRO A 8 -6.50 -4.16 -1.76
C PRO A 8 -5.90 -3.22 -2.78
N GLY A 9 -6.74 -2.83 -3.73
CA GLY A 9 -6.43 -1.84 -4.74
C GLY A 9 -7.07 -0.48 -4.46
N GLN A 10 -6.95 0.42 -5.45
CA GLN A 10 -7.47 1.77 -5.34
C GLN A 10 -9.00 1.76 -5.13
N GLY A 11 -9.46 2.63 -4.25
CA GLY A 11 -10.84 2.66 -3.80
C GLY A 11 -10.99 2.29 -2.34
N SER A 12 -9.97 1.63 -1.76
CA SER A 12 -9.98 1.22 -0.36
C SER A 12 -9.40 2.30 0.58
N GLN A 13 -8.83 3.38 0.03
CA GLN A 13 -8.28 4.45 0.86
C GLN A 13 -9.39 5.28 1.52
N PHE A 14 -9.11 5.77 2.72
CA PHE A 14 -10.00 6.67 3.44
C PHE A 14 -9.21 7.53 4.41
N VAL A 15 -9.66 8.74 4.66
CA VAL A 15 -9.01 9.64 5.62
C VAL A 15 -9.13 9.04 7.02
N GLY A 16 -8.01 8.96 7.70
CA GLY A 16 -7.89 8.27 8.99
C GLY A 16 -7.22 6.91 8.88
N MET A 17 -6.99 6.42 7.66
CA MET A 17 -6.37 5.11 7.46
C MET A 17 -4.98 5.06 8.07
N GLY A 18 -4.68 3.97 8.75
CA GLY A 18 -3.37 3.75 9.36
C GLY A 18 -3.16 4.41 10.72
N LYS A 19 -4.05 5.33 11.12
CA LYS A 19 -3.89 6.05 12.38
C LYS A 19 -3.89 5.12 13.59
N GLU A 20 -4.84 4.23 13.65
CA GLU A 20 -4.97 3.30 14.77
C GLU A 20 -3.75 2.38 14.90
N LEU A 21 -3.24 1.88 13.77
CA LEU A 21 -2.02 1.09 13.76
C LEU A 21 -0.83 1.89 14.26
N ALA A 22 -0.68 3.12 13.78
CA ALA A 22 0.43 3.98 14.18
C ALA A 22 0.34 4.36 15.67
N ASP A 23 -0.86 4.61 16.17
CA ASP A 23 -1.06 4.97 17.57
C ASP A 23 -0.64 3.83 18.51
N ASN A 24 -0.77 2.59 18.07
CA ASN A 24 -0.56 1.42 18.93
C ASN A 24 0.73 0.65 18.66
N PHE A 25 1.36 0.79 17.49
CA PHE A 25 2.50 -0.04 17.13
C PHE A 25 3.64 0.76 16.51
N GLN A 26 4.82 0.66 17.10
CA GLN A 26 6.03 1.29 16.54
C GLN A 26 6.38 0.69 15.19
N SER A 27 6.17 -0.61 15.00
CA SER A 27 6.45 -1.28 13.73
C SER A 27 5.63 -0.67 12.58
N ALA A 28 4.40 -0.24 12.84
CA ALA A 28 3.58 0.46 11.86
C ALA A 28 4.13 1.86 11.58
N ARG A 29 4.50 2.61 12.61
CA ARG A 29 5.08 3.95 12.44
C ARG A 29 6.35 3.89 11.59
N ASP A 30 7.18 2.88 11.79
CA ASP A 30 8.41 2.69 11.03
C ASP A 30 8.12 2.49 9.54
N VAL A 31 7.08 1.73 9.21
CA VAL A 31 6.65 1.54 7.81
C VAL A 31 6.22 2.87 7.19
N PHE A 32 5.37 3.61 7.88
CA PHE A 32 4.87 4.89 7.37
C PHE A 32 6.00 5.90 7.19
N GLN A 33 6.96 5.91 8.10
CA GLN A 33 8.11 6.81 7.98
C GLN A 33 8.99 6.44 6.79
N GLU A 34 9.25 5.15 6.59
CA GLU A 34 10.06 4.70 5.46
C GLU A 34 9.39 5.05 4.12
N VAL A 35 8.08 4.91 4.03
CA VAL A 35 7.34 5.29 2.82
C VAL A 35 7.38 6.81 2.61
N ASN A 36 7.18 7.59 3.67
CA ASN A 36 7.31 9.05 3.60
C ASN A 36 8.66 9.45 3.00
N ASP A 37 9.73 8.85 3.52
CA ASP A 37 11.09 9.14 3.06
C ASP A 37 11.28 8.74 1.60
N ALA A 38 10.73 7.60 1.22
CA ALA A 38 10.88 7.08 -0.14
C ALA A 38 10.19 7.96 -1.19
N VAL A 39 9.04 8.54 -0.86
CA VAL A 39 8.28 9.39 -1.79
C VAL A 39 8.52 10.88 -1.56
N SER A 40 9.39 11.23 -0.64
CA SER A 40 9.75 12.63 -0.30
C SER A 40 8.53 13.49 0.01
N GLN A 41 7.59 12.94 0.77
CA GLN A 41 6.33 13.59 1.10
C GLN A 41 5.84 13.02 2.44
N ASP A 42 5.21 13.85 3.26
CA ASP A 42 4.53 13.34 4.46
C ASP A 42 3.19 12.72 4.05
N LEU A 43 3.30 11.57 3.42
CA LEU A 43 2.14 10.82 2.92
C LEU A 43 1.26 10.34 4.08
N PHE A 44 1.86 9.97 5.19
CA PHE A 44 1.10 9.51 6.35
C PHE A 44 0.19 10.60 6.90
N LYS A 45 0.65 11.85 6.91
CA LYS A 45 -0.19 12.98 7.33
C LYS A 45 -1.41 13.10 6.41
N LEU A 46 -1.21 12.96 5.11
CA LEU A 46 -2.31 12.97 4.14
C LEU A 46 -3.28 11.80 4.40
N MET A 47 -2.76 10.62 4.72
CA MET A 47 -3.59 9.46 5.03
C MET A 47 -4.49 9.69 6.25
N VAL A 48 -3.96 10.34 7.28
CA VAL A 48 -4.66 10.55 8.56
C VAL A 48 -5.59 11.76 8.51
N GLU A 49 -5.11 12.86 7.93
CA GLU A 49 -5.80 14.16 8.02
C GLU A 49 -6.48 14.60 6.73
N GLY A 50 -6.13 14.00 5.59
CA GLY A 50 -6.67 14.40 4.30
C GLY A 50 -6.03 15.67 3.76
N PRO A 51 -6.68 16.34 2.84
CA PRO A 51 -8.08 16.15 2.44
C PRO A 51 -8.30 14.93 1.54
N GLU A 52 -9.52 14.45 1.54
CA GLU A 52 -9.88 13.23 0.81
C GLU A 52 -9.58 13.32 -0.68
N HIS A 53 -9.84 14.47 -1.30
CA HIS A 53 -9.61 14.62 -2.75
C HIS A 53 -8.13 14.51 -3.12
N GLU A 54 -7.22 14.89 -2.23
CA GLU A 54 -5.78 14.69 -2.45
C GLU A 54 -5.38 13.23 -2.23
N LEU A 55 -5.91 12.60 -1.19
CA LEU A 55 -5.62 11.20 -0.91
C LEU A 55 -6.11 10.29 -2.05
N THR A 56 -7.20 10.67 -2.70
CA THR A 56 -7.80 9.89 -3.79
C THR A 56 -7.02 10.00 -5.10
N LEU A 57 -6.16 11.01 -5.24
CA LEU A 57 -5.29 11.09 -6.41
C LEU A 57 -4.44 9.83 -6.49
N THR A 58 -4.38 9.23 -7.68
CA THR A 58 -3.76 7.92 -7.83
C THR A 58 -2.27 7.92 -7.45
N ALA A 59 -1.56 9.04 -7.64
CA ALA A 59 -0.17 9.19 -7.21
C ALA A 59 -0.01 9.08 -5.69
N ASN A 60 -1.03 9.42 -4.93
CA ASN A 60 -1.03 9.34 -3.47
C ASN A 60 -1.69 8.05 -2.98
N ALA A 61 -2.82 7.68 -3.57
CA ALA A 61 -3.59 6.51 -3.14
C ALA A 61 -2.79 5.21 -3.25
N GLN A 62 -2.01 5.04 -4.32
CA GLN A 62 -1.28 3.80 -4.53
C GLN A 62 -0.22 3.55 -3.46
N PRO A 63 0.73 4.47 -3.21
CA PRO A 63 1.69 4.23 -2.14
C PRO A 63 1.04 4.24 -0.75
N ALA A 64 -0.06 4.97 -0.55
CA ALA A 64 -0.77 4.98 0.73
C ALA A 64 -1.37 3.61 1.06
N LEU A 65 -2.06 3.01 0.10
CA LEU A 65 -2.66 1.69 0.29
C LEU A 65 -1.59 0.61 0.53
N MET A 66 -0.51 0.66 -0.22
CA MET A 66 0.62 -0.24 -0.02
C MET A 66 1.22 -0.06 1.38
N ALA A 67 1.43 1.18 1.80
CA ALA A 67 1.99 1.47 3.13
C ALA A 67 1.12 0.90 4.23
N ASN A 68 -0.20 1.09 4.13
CA ASN A 68 -1.12 0.56 5.12
C ASN A 68 -1.09 -0.97 5.16
N SER A 69 -1.09 -1.62 3.99
CA SER A 69 -1.00 -3.08 3.91
C SER A 69 0.30 -3.59 4.53
N MET A 70 1.42 -2.97 4.21
CA MET A 70 2.71 -3.39 4.76
C MET A 70 2.83 -3.10 6.25
N ALA A 71 2.18 -2.04 6.74
CA ALA A 71 2.11 -1.78 8.17
C ALA A 71 1.41 -2.93 8.91
N VAL A 72 0.29 -3.42 8.37
CA VAL A 72 -0.41 -4.59 8.92
C VAL A 72 0.51 -5.81 8.93
N VAL A 73 1.15 -6.10 7.81
CA VAL A 73 2.08 -7.24 7.69
C VAL A 73 3.20 -7.13 8.73
N ARG A 74 3.79 -5.95 8.87
CA ARG A 74 4.91 -5.74 9.78
C ARG A 74 4.48 -5.87 11.24
N VAL A 75 3.29 -5.38 11.59
CA VAL A 75 2.72 -5.56 12.93
C VAL A 75 2.50 -7.04 13.23
N LEU A 76 1.92 -7.78 12.29
CA LEU A 76 1.72 -9.21 12.46
C LEU A 76 3.04 -9.92 12.73
N GLU A 77 4.08 -9.60 11.98
CA GLU A 77 5.38 -10.25 12.13
C GLU A 77 6.08 -9.86 13.43
N LYS A 78 6.16 -8.56 13.71
CA LYS A 78 7.00 -8.06 14.82
C LYS A 78 6.30 -8.07 16.16
N ASP A 79 5.01 -7.79 16.19
CA ASP A 79 4.28 -7.65 17.45
C ASP A 79 3.51 -8.92 17.81
N PHE A 80 3.16 -9.75 16.84
CA PHE A 80 2.39 -10.97 17.08
C PHE A 80 3.11 -12.25 16.66
N GLY A 81 4.30 -12.15 16.10
CA GLY A 81 5.09 -13.32 15.71
C GLY A 81 4.50 -14.12 14.55
N ILE A 82 3.59 -13.51 13.79
CA ILE A 82 2.94 -14.17 12.66
C ILE A 82 3.65 -13.78 11.37
N LYS A 83 4.39 -14.69 10.79
CA LYS A 83 5.14 -14.46 9.55
C LYS A 83 4.36 -14.96 8.35
N LEU A 84 4.22 -14.11 7.33
CA LEU A 84 3.51 -14.48 6.11
C LEU A 84 4.08 -15.73 5.47
N LYS A 85 5.39 -15.84 5.38
CA LYS A 85 6.05 -17.00 4.76
C LYS A 85 5.66 -18.33 5.39
N ASP A 86 5.29 -18.31 6.68
CA ASP A 86 4.91 -19.52 7.42
C ASP A 86 3.41 -19.81 7.32
N LYS A 87 2.60 -18.80 7.04
CA LYS A 87 1.13 -18.89 7.08
C LYS A 87 0.48 -18.81 5.70
N ALA A 88 1.16 -18.23 4.72
CA ALA A 88 0.57 -18.01 3.41
C ALA A 88 0.81 -19.20 2.47
N SER A 89 -0.26 -19.68 1.84
CA SER A 89 -0.15 -20.53 0.65
C SER A 89 0.06 -19.66 -0.57
N PHE A 90 -0.67 -18.55 -0.64
CA PHE A 90 -0.61 -17.61 -1.74
C PHE A 90 -0.75 -16.19 -1.22
N VAL A 91 -0.15 -15.25 -1.97
CA VAL A 91 -0.42 -13.82 -1.83
C VAL A 91 -0.94 -13.33 -3.16
N ALA A 92 -1.93 -12.47 -3.11
CA ALA A 92 -2.57 -11.94 -4.31
C ALA A 92 -2.95 -10.48 -4.07
N GLY A 93 -3.07 -9.71 -5.16
CA GLY A 93 -3.45 -8.32 -5.05
C GLY A 93 -4.21 -7.86 -6.27
N HIS A 94 -5.08 -6.88 -6.10
CA HIS A 94 -5.82 -6.24 -7.16
C HIS A 94 -5.13 -4.96 -7.58
N SER A 95 -4.72 -4.85 -8.84
CA SER A 95 -4.05 -3.67 -9.40
C SER A 95 -2.78 -3.33 -8.61
N LEU A 96 -2.72 -2.18 -7.93
CA LEU A 96 -1.58 -1.81 -7.09
C LEU A 96 -1.31 -2.85 -5.99
N GLY A 97 -2.34 -3.56 -5.56
CA GLY A 97 -2.20 -4.61 -4.56
C GLY A 97 -1.28 -5.74 -4.98
N GLU A 98 -1.06 -5.95 -6.27
CA GLU A 98 -0.07 -6.90 -6.76
C GLU A 98 1.34 -6.50 -6.32
N TYR A 99 1.62 -5.20 -6.30
CA TYR A 99 2.91 -4.67 -5.82
C TYR A 99 3.04 -4.85 -4.30
N SER A 100 1.94 -4.62 -3.57
CA SER A 100 1.92 -4.87 -2.13
C SER A 100 2.18 -6.35 -1.83
N ALA A 101 1.54 -7.24 -2.57
CA ALA A 101 1.73 -8.69 -2.44
C ALA A 101 3.18 -9.07 -2.73
N ALA A 102 3.77 -8.54 -3.79
CA ALA A 102 5.16 -8.79 -4.13
C ALA A 102 6.12 -8.28 -3.05
N CYS A 103 5.83 -7.11 -2.49
CA CYS A 103 6.60 -6.56 -1.38
C CYS A 103 6.50 -7.47 -0.15
N ALA A 104 5.30 -7.90 0.19
CA ALA A 104 5.07 -8.80 1.32
C ALA A 104 5.77 -10.15 1.13
N ALA A 105 5.88 -10.61 -0.11
CA ALA A 105 6.58 -11.85 -0.45
C ALA A 105 8.11 -11.69 -0.53
N GLY A 106 8.61 -10.47 -0.35
CA GLY A 106 10.05 -10.23 -0.36
C GLY A 106 10.67 -9.99 -1.73
N VAL A 107 9.85 -9.83 -2.77
CA VAL A 107 10.35 -9.57 -4.14
C VAL A 107 10.95 -8.18 -4.25
N PHE A 108 10.31 -7.19 -3.65
CA PHE A 108 10.78 -5.80 -3.62
C PHE A 108 10.94 -5.33 -2.18
N SER A 109 11.87 -4.41 -1.95
CA SER A 109 11.95 -3.72 -0.66
C SER A 109 10.76 -2.77 -0.50
N LEU A 110 10.46 -2.39 0.73
CA LEU A 110 9.41 -1.41 1.00
C LEU A 110 9.68 -0.08 0.29
N ARG A 111 10.93 0.38 0.36
CA ARG A 111 11.36 1.62 -0.28
C ARG A 111 11.15 1.58 -1.79
N ASP A 112 11.60 0.51 -2.44
CA ASP A 112 11.46 0.36 -3.89
C ASP A 112 10.00 0.26 -4.30
N THR A 113 9.19 -0.45 -3.53
CA THR A 113 7.76 -0.58 -3.81
C THR A 113 7.06 0.77 -3.73
N ALA A 114 7.40 1.58 -2.73
CA ALA A 114 6.83 2.92 -2.59
C ALA A 114 7.17 3.80 -3.79
N LYS A 115 8.42 3.76 -4.24
CA LYS A 115 8.86 4.52 -5.41
C LYS A 115 8.18 4.04 -6.69
N LEU A 116 8.10 2.73 -6.88
CA LEU A 116 7.42 2.16 -8.04
C LEU A 116 5.96 2.58 -8.11
N LEU A 117 5.27 2.54 -6.98
CA LEU A 117 3.85 2.91 -6.93
C LEU A 117 3.63 4.40 -7.10
N ARG A 118 4.55 5.24 -6.62
CA ARG A 118 4.50 6.68 -6.90
C ARG A 118 4.63 6.92 -8.40
N THR A 119 5.60 6.31 -9.05
CA THR A 119 5.80 6.43 -10.49
C THR A 119 4.60 5.92 -11.27
N ARG A 120 4.08 4.76 -10.86
CA ARG A 120 2.89 4.17 -11.49
C ARG A 120 1.68 5.09 -11.36
N GLY A 121 1.46 5.64 -10.17
CA GLY A 121 0.35 6.54 -9.91
C GLY A 121 0.45 7.85 -10.68
N GLU A 122 1.63 8.39 -10.86
CA GLU A 122 1.86 9.60 -11.64
C GLU A 122 1.59 9.37 -13.14
N ALA A 123 1.87 8.17 -13.64
CA ALA A 123 1.67 7.82 -15.04
C ALA A 123 0.21 7.49 -15.39
N MET A 124 -0.52 6.87 -14.47
CA MET A 124 -1.88 6.40 -14.75
C MET A 124 -2.90 7.47 -15.13
N PRO A 125 -2.94 8.66 -14.50
CA PRO A 125 -3.88 9.69 -14.92
C PRO A 125 -3.71 10.10 -16.38
N VAL A 126 -2.46 10.15 -16.86
CA VAL A 126 -2.15 10.44 -18.27
C VAL A 126 -2.65 9.32 -19.15
N SER A 127 -2.43 8.07 -18.74
CA SER A 127 -2.90 6.89 -19.47
C SER A 127 -4.40 6.89 -19.60
N TYR A 128 -5.14 7.17 -18.53
CA TYR A 128 -6.59 7.23 -18.56
C TYR A 128 -7.09 8.36 -19.44
N THR A 129 -6.39 9.47 -19.50
CA THR A 129 -6.76 10.61 -20.35
C THR A 129 -6.66 10.23 -21.83
N HIS A 130 -5.70 9.42 -22.19
CA HIS A 130 -5.43 9.05 -23.59
C HIS A 130 -6.13 7.76 -24.02
N LEU A 131 -6.52 6.92 -23.09
CA LEU A 131 -7.17 5.65 -23.41
C LEU A 131 -8.68 5.82 -23.39
N THR A 132 -9.27 5.65 -24.56
CA THR A 132 -10.73 5.69 -24.71
C THR A 132 -11.33 4.30 -24.64
N LEU A 133 -10.51 3.28 -24.42
CA LEU A 133 -10.96 1.90 -24.35
C LEU A 133 -11.56 1.61 -22.98
N PRO A 134 -12.69 0.88 -22.97
CA PRO A 134 -13.18 0.37 -21.71
C PRO A 134 -12.15 -0.58 -21.13
N THR A 135 -11.70 -0.28 -19.91
CA THR A 135 -10.76 -1.15 -19.23
C THR A 135 -11.52 -2.25 -18.54
N THR A 136 -11.15 -3.49 -18.81
CA THR A 136 -11.63 -4.60 -18.00
C THR A 136 -10.84 -4.59 -16.71
N PRO A 137 -11.49 -4.85 -15.58
CA PRO A 137 -10.76 -4.98 -14.34
C PRO A 137 -9.83 -6.18 -14.41
N TYR A 138 -8.62 -5.99 -13.90
CA TYR A 138 -7.64 -7.05 -13.81
C TYR A 138 -7.62 -7.63 -12.43
N VAL A 139 -7.37 -8.86 -12.38
CA VAL A 139 -7.11 -9.52 -11.12
C VAL A 139 -5.63 -9.70 -10.94
#